data_f7bc349818768f59845a8d9b3232b1c8
#
_entry.id   f7bc349818768f59845a8d9b3232b1c8
#
_cell.length_a   1.000
_cell.length_b   1.000
_cell.length_c   1.000
_cell.angle_alpha   90.00
_cell.angle_beta   90.00
_cell.angle_gamma   90.00
#
_symmetry.space_group_name_H-M   'P 1'
#
loop_
_entity.id
_entity.type
_entity.pdbx_description
1 polymer ?
#
loop_
_entity_poly.entity_id
_entity_poly.type
_entity_poly.pdbx_seq_one_letter_code
_entity_poly.pdbx_strand_id
1 'polypeptide(L)'
;DHYRVVTHAFDRSSVGLYDDIYSTPGQKKFYVVKDVLEKFTSKVGQFVEIMDLEEFGHALFIDHEIQVAEKDERIYSSMFFRSSNDLSKKNNNVAIIGGGDGGVARACLENNSNYIDWFELDPEIVDACYRHLPKVCSKVKKSNRIKTYWGDAFKSIKDIEDSKYDKIF
;
A
#
# COMPACT_ATOMS: atom_id res chain seq x y z
N ASP A 1 0.96 23.46 7.68
CA ASP A 1 0.08 23.05 8.82
C ASP A 1 -1.22 22.46 8.29
N HIS A 2 -1.18 21.22 7.79
CA HIS A 2 -2.38 20.53 7.30
C HIS A 2 -3.12 19.74 8.39
N TYR A 3 -2.62 19.81 9.63
CA TYR A 3 -3.28 19.26 10.80
C TYR A 3 -4.21 20.27 11.42
N ARG A 4 -5.49 20.22 11.09
CA ARG A 4 -6.51 20.69 12.01
C ARG A 4 -6.96 19.52 12.88
N VAL A 5 -6.32 19.36 14.02
CA VAL A 5 -6.96 18.67 15.13
C VAL A 5 -8.18 19.52 15.49
N VAL A 6 -9.34 19.11 15.03
CA VAL A 6 -10.60 19.73 15.46
C VAL A 6 -10.95 19.11 16.81
N THR A 7 -10.38 19.68 17.87
CA THR A 7 -10.61 19.25 19.25
C THR A 7 -11.98 19.70 19.80
N HIS A 8 -12.99 19.86 18.99
CA HIS A 8 -14.15 20.64 19.41
C HIS A 8 -15.49 19.94 19.53
N ALA A 9 -15.61 18.64 19.53
CA ALA A 9 -16.92 18.05 19.78
C ALA A 9 -16.93 16.73 20.52
N PHE A 10 -15.80 16.10 20.70
CA PHE A 10 -15.73 14.82 21.40
C PHE A 10 -14.75 14.95 22.57
N ASP A 11 -15.33 15.17 23.75
CA ASP A 11 -14.63 14.96 25.00
C ASP A 11 -14.05 13.54 24.96
N ARG A 12 -12.75 13.46 24.90
CA ARG A 12 -11.85 12.38 25.32
C ARG A 12 -10.68 12.16 24.39
N SER A 13 -9.54 12.61 24.87
CA SER A 13 -8.24 11.96 24.66
C SER A 13 -8.07 11.20 23.35
N SER A 14 -7.51 11.84 22.34
CA SER A 14 -6.88 11.26 21.16
C SER A 14 -7.70 11.02 19.89
N VAL A 15 -8.93 11.47 19.76
CA VAL A 15 -9.63 11.42 18.48
C VAL A 15 -9.35 12.69 17.69
N GLY A 16 -8.60 12.57 16.59
CA GLY A 16 -8.34 13.65 15.65
C GLY A 16 -9.13 13.47 14.36
N LEU A 17 -9.45 14.57 13.69
CA LEU A 17 -9.92 14.54 12.31
C LEU A 17 -8.73 14.82 11.39
N TYR A 18 -8.48 13.92 10.43
CA TYR A 18 -7.49 14.09 9.39
C TYR A 18 -8.16 14.54 8.11
N ASP A 19 -7.78 15.73 7.61
CA ASP A 19 -8.33 16.31 6.37
C ASP A 19 -7.60 15.69 5.15
N ASP A 20 -8.37 15.07 4.27
CA ASP A 20 -7.83 14.58 3.00
C ASP A 20 -7.65 15.79 2.05
N ILE A 21 -6.38 16.07 1.71
CA ILE A 21 -6.03 17.24 0.87
C ILE A 21 -6.56 17.13 -0.56
N TYR A 22 -6.85 15.91 -1.03
CA TYR A 22 -7.39 15.65 -2.36
C TYR A 22 -8.92 15.62 -2.42
N SER A 23 -9.57 16.23 -1.44
CA SER A 23 -11.01 16.47 -1.50
C SER A 23 -11.38 17.22 -2.78
N THR A 24 -12.40 16.76 -3.48
CA THR A 24 -12.89 17.44 -4.70
C THR A 24 -13.48 18.81 -4.37
N PRO A 25 -13.46 19.78 -5.30
CA PRO A 25 -14.10 21.08 -5.08
C PRO A 25 -15.55 20.93 -4.62
N GLY A 26 -15.88 21.58 -3.49
CA GLY A 26 -17.21 21.50 -2.89
C GLY A 26 -17.46 20.30 -1.99
N GLN A 27 -16.48 19.41 -1.84
CA GLN A 27 -16.54 18.26 -0.94
C GLN A 27 -15.32 18.24 -0.02
N LYS A 28 -15.54 17.93 1.26
CA LYS A 28 -14.48 17.69 2.23
C LYS A 28 -14.55 16.25 2.72
N LYS A 29 -13.40 15.57 2.76
CA LYS A 29 -13.28 14.22 3.24
C LYS A 29 -12.38 14.19 4.48
N PHE A 30 -12.88 13.64 5.56
CA PHE A 30 -12.15 13.52 6.81
C PHE A 30 -12.09 12.05 7.25
N TYR A 31 -10.98 11.70 7.89
CA TYR A 31 -10.83 10.43 8.60
C TYR A 31 -10.80 10.68 10.09
N VAL A 32 -11.48 9.83 10.85
CA VAL A 32 -11.42 9.85 12.32
C VAL A 32 -10.21 9.01 12.73
N VAL A 33 -9.21 9.66 13.29
CA VAL A 33 -7.94 9.05 13.70
C VAL A 33 -7.99 8.74 15.19
N LYS A 34 -7.85 7.47 15.56
CA LYS A 34 -7.72 7.02 16.95
C LYS A 34 -6.30 7.16 17.47
N ASP A 35 -5.31 6.82 16.61
CA ASP A 35 -3.91 6.89 16.98
C ASP A 35 -3.02 7.11 15.76
N VAL A 36 -1.86 7.73 15.96
CA VAL A 36 -0.79 7.85 14.98
C VAL A 36 0.31 6.85 15.34
N LEU A 37 0.38 5.76 14.60
CA LEU A 37 1.26 4.63 14.91
C LEU A 37 2.71 4.89 14.53
N GLU A 38 2.94 5.52 13.38
CA GLU A 38 4.28 5.90 12.93
C GLU A 38 4.21 7.09 11.97
N LYS A 39 5.25 7.93 11.99
CA LYS A 39 5.36 9.13 11.17
C LYS A 39 6.81 9.45 10.90
N PHE A 40 7.17 9.58 9.62
CA PHE A 40 8.54 9.90 9.21
C PHE A 40 8.59 10.47 7.79
N THR A 41 9.71 11.07 7.44
CA THR A 41 10.06 11.34 6.04
C THR A 41 11.11 10.33 5.61
N SER A 42 10.83 9.60 4.56
CA SER A 42 11.72 8.56 4.06
C SER A 42 12.96 9.15 3.35
N LYS A 43 13.97 8.32 3.12
CA LYS A 43 15.20 8.74 2.41
C LYS A 43 14.96 9.15 0.96
N VAL A 44 13.87 8.69 0.35
CA VAL A 44 13.48 9.13 -1.00
C VAL A 44 12.61 10.40 -0.98
N GLY A 45 12.34 10.96 0.21
CA GLY A 45 11.66 12.24 0.39
C GLY A 45 10.15 12.16 0.54
N GLN A 46 9.55 10.98 0.65
CA GLN A 46 8.10 10.81 0.88
C GLN A 46 7.76 11.00 2.36
N PHE A 47 6.72 11.77 2.64
CA PHE A 47 6.21 11.91 4.00
C PHE A 47 5.21 10.80 4.28
N VAL A 48 5.54 9.93 5.21
CA VAL A 48 4.81 8.70 5.52
C VAL A 48 4.12 8.82 6.86
N GLU A 49 2.85 8.46 6.92
CA GLU A 49 2.07 8.38 8.15
C GLU A 49 1.31 7.07 8.18
N ILE A 50 1.38 6.35 9.29
CA ILE A 50 0.55 5.19 9.54
C ILE A 50 -0.34 5.48 10.73
N MET A 51 -1.65 5.38 10.53
CA MET A 51 -2.65 5.74 11.51
C MET A 51 -3.63 4.60 11.74
N ASP A 52 -4.15 4.51 12.97
CA ASP A 52 -5.33 3.70 13.29
C ASP A 52 -6.58 4.56 13.10
N LEU A 53 -7.35 4.25 12.06
CA LEU A 53 -8.60 4.92 11.74
C LEU A 53 -9.78 4.16 12.35
N GLU A 54 -10.78 4.89 12.84
CA GLU A 54 -11.95 4.28 13.50
C GLU A 54 -12.70 3.32 12.56
N GLU A 55 -12.96 3.74 11.32
CA GLU A 55 -13.75 2.96 10.38
C GLU A 55 -12.92 2.00 9.53
N PHE A 56 -11.63 2.30 9.29
CA PHE A 56 -10.81 1.60 8.29
C PHE A 56 -9.70 0.75 8.87
N GLY A 57 -9.45 0.82 10.21
CA GLY A 57 -8.32 0.17 10.86
C GLY A 57 -7.01 0.86 10.49
N HIS A 58 -5.91 0.11 10.52
CA HIS A 58 -4.62 0.71 10.17
C HIS A 58 -4.57 1.11 8.70
N ALA A 59 -4.06 2.30 8.44
CA ALA A 59 -3.99 2.88 7.10
C ALA A 59 -2.63 3.56 6.88
N LEU A 60 -2.13 3.45 5.66
CA LEU A 60 -0.94 4.15 5.16
C LEU A 60 -1.34 5.41 4.42
N PHE A 61 -0.72 6.52 4.78
CA PHE A 61 -0.76 7.77 4.05
C PHE A 61 0.64 8.12 3.55
N ILE A 62 0.73 8.61 2.32
CA ILE A 62 1.96 9.17 1.74
C ILE A 62 1.63 10.57 1.25
N ASP A 63 2.43 11.55 1.67
CA ASP A 63 2.24 12.96 1.31
C ASP A 63 0.79 13.43 1.58
N HIS A 64 0.21 12.99 2.70
CA HIS A 64 -1.16 13.27 3.17
C HIS A 64 -2.29 12.62 2.37
N GLU A 65 -1.98 11.73 1.43
CA GLU A 65 -2.97 10.96 0.68
C GLU A 65 -3.04 9.52 1.18
N ILE A 66 -4.26 9.02 1.40
CA ILE A 66 -4.44 7.61 1.77
C ILE A 66 -4.06 6.69 0.61
N GLN A 67 -3.19 5.74 0.87
CA GLN A 67 -2.74 4.75 -0.11
C GLN A 67 -3.47 3.42 0.07
N VAL A 68 -3.61 2.97 1.31
CA VAL A 68 -4.23 1.69 1.65
C VAL A 68 -4.79 1.74 3.07
N ALA A 69 -5.88 1.00 3.31
CA ALA A 69 -6.39 0.72 4.64
C ALA A 69 -6.77 -0.76 4.78
N GLU A 70 -6.65 -1.31 5.99
CA GLU A 70 -6.86 -2.74 6.25
C GLU A 70 -8.26 -3.24 5.86
N LYS A 71 -9.29 -2.37 5.98
CA LYS A 71 -10.70 -2.77 5.80
C LYS A 71 -11.07 -3.01 4.34
N ASP A 72 -10.53 -2.23 3.41
CA ASP A 72 -10.92 -2.25 2.00
C ASP A 72 -9.82 -2.73 1.04
N GLU A 73 -8.59 -2.89 1.53
CA GLU A 73 -7.45 -3.32 0.73
C GLU A 73 -7.75 -4.60 -0.08
N ARG A 74 -8.40 -5.59 0.54
CA ARG A 74 -8.71 -6.85 -0.15
C ARG A 74 -9.68 -6.67 -1.32
N ILE A 75 -10.58 -5.72 -1.23
CA ILE A 75 -11.49 -5.37 -2.33
C ILE A 75 -10.66 -4.79 -3.47
N TYR A 76 -9.82 -3.79 -3.16
CA TYR A 76 -8.95 -3.12 -4.12
C TYR A 76 -8.02 -4.11 -4.83
N SER A 77 -7.21 -4.85 -4.08
CA SER A 77 -6.24 -5.77 -4.67
C SER A 77 -6.87 -6.91 -5.46
N SER A 78 -8.09 -7.38 -5.08
CA SER A 78 -8.81 -8.41 -5.82
C SER A 78 -9.26 -7.95 -7.22
N MET A 79 -9.45 -6.64 -7.42
CA MET A 79 -9.91 -6.11 -8.71
C MET A 79 -8.88 -6.29 -9.82
N PHE A 80 -7.59 -6.29 -9.51
CA PHE A 80 -6.53 -6.58 -10.47
C PHE A 80 -6.65 -7.97 -11.09
N PHE A 81 -7.29 -8.91 -10.38
CA PHE A 81 -7.46 -10.29 -10.83
C PHE A 81 -8.85 -10.56 -11.44
N ARG A 82 -9.86 -9.75 -11.11
CA ARG A 82 -11.22 -9.92 -11.66
C ARG A 82 -11.35 -9.49 -13.10
N SER A 83 -10.60 -8.48 -13.52
CA SER A 83 -10.66 -7.94 -14.88
C SER A 83 -9.92 -8.79 -15.91
N SER A 84 -9.05 -9.69 -15.48
CA SER A 84 -8.36 -10.59 -16.39
C SER A 84 -9.17 -11.86 -16.58
N ASN A 85 -9.88 -11.99 -17.72
CA ASN A 85 -10.56 -13.22 -18.13
C ASN A 85 -9.62 -14.45 -18.24
N ASP A 86 -8.35 -14.28 -17.95
CA ASP A 86 -7.29 -15.28 -18.08
C ASP A 86 -6.79 -15.80 -16.72
N LEU A 87 -7.70 -15.89 -15.74
CA LEU A 87 -7.43 -16.56 -14.46
C LEU A 87 -7.19 -18.08 -14.62
N SER A 88 -7.36 -18.62 -15.83
CA SER A 88 -7.16 -20.04 -16.13
C SER A 88 -5.70 -20.44 -16.24
N LYS A 89 -4.77 -19.51 -16.47
CA LYS A 89 -3.34 -19.80 -16.44
C LYS A 89 -2.84 -19.81 -15.00
N LYS A 90 -2.81 -20.98 -14.41
CA LYS A 90 -2.03 -21.24 -13.20
C LYS A 90 -0.55 -20.99 -13.53
N ASN A 91 0.18 -20.39 -12.60
CA ASN A 91 1.63 -20.18 -12.67
C ASN A 91 2.08 -19.04 -13.62
N ASN A 92 1.55 -17.85 -13.42
CA ASN A 92 2.05 -16.66 -14.10
C ASN A 92 3.30 -16.10 -13.43
N ASN A 93 4.26 -15.66 -14.22
CA ASN A 93 5.34 -14.79 -13.78
C ASN A 93 4.84 -13.34 -13.78
N VAL A 94 5.00 -12.67 -12.68
CA VAL A 94 4.41 -11.34 -12.46
C VAL A 94 5.49 -10.33 -12.13
N ALA A 95 5.36 -9.13 -12.71
CA ALA A 95 6.04 -7.93 -12.24
C ALA A 95 5.07 -7.02 -11.49
N ILE A 96 5.52 -6.44 -10.39
CA ILE A 96 4.79 -5.40 -9.65
C ILE A 96 5.69 -4.17 -9.60
N ILE A 97 5.16 -3.01 -9.98
CA ILE A 97 5.88 -1.73 -9.97
C ILE A 97 5.24 -0.82 -8.93
N GLY A 98 5.93 -0.58 -7.82
CA GLY A 98 5.38 0.12 -6.66
C GLY A 98 4.57 -0.80 -5.76
N GLY A 99 3.55 -0.26 -5.08
CA GLY A 99 2.71 -1.01 -4.15
C GLY A 99 3.43 -1.43 -2.88
N GLY A 100 4.18 -0.51 -2.29
CA GLY A 100 5.01 -0.73 -1.09
C GLY A 100 4.24 -1.22 0.13
N ASP A 101 2.90 -1.13 0.12
CA ASP A 101 2.04 -1.75 1.15
C ASP A 101 2.01 -3.28 1.09
N GLY A 102 2.36 -3.88 -0.06
CA GLY A 102 2.41 -5.32 -0.27
C GLY A 102 1.05 -5.99 -0.53
N GLY A 103 -0.04 -5.25 -0.64
CA GLY A 103 -1.38 -5.80 -0.87
C GLY A 103 -1.49 -6.53 -2.21
N VAL A 104 -0.98 -5.93 -3.29
CA VAL A 104 -0.95 -6.55 -4.62
C VAL A 104 -0.03 -7.78 -4.61
N ALA A 105 1.14 -7.70 -3.97
CA ALA A 105 2.06 -8.82 -3.85
C ALA A 105 1.41 -10.00 -3.10
N ARG A 106 0.70 -9.73 -2.01
CA ARG A 106 -0.10 -10.74 -1.29
C ARG A 106 -1.17 -11.34 -2.19
N ALA A 107 -1.90 -10.51 -2.93
CA ALA A 107 -2.95 -10.98 -3.84
C ALA A 107 -2.38 -11.88 -4.96
N CYS A 108 -1.20 -11.56 -5.50
CA CYS A 108 -0.48 -12.42 -6.44
C CYS A 108 -0.17 -13.80 -5.85
N LEU A 109 0.33 -13.84 -4.60
CA LEU A 109 0.59 -15.10 -3.90
C LEU A 109 -0.68 -15.93 -3.69
N GLU A 110 -1.79 -15.29 -3.33
CA GLU A 110 -3.08 -15.93 -3.11
C GLU A 110 -3.71 -16.45 -4.41
N ASN A 111 -3.41 -15.82 -5.54
CA ASN A 111 -3.83 -16.25 -6.88
C ASN A 111 -2.82 -17.20 -7.57
N ASN A 112 -1.94 -17.83 -6.80
CA ASN A 112 -0.99 -18.83 -7.26
C ASN A 112 -0.01 -18.36 -8.35
N SER A 113 0.41 -17.09 -8.32
CA SER A 113 1.52 -16.62 -9.15
C SER A 113 2.77 -17.45 -8.85
N ASN A 114 3.46 -17.90 -9.91
CA ASN A 114 4.60 -18.78 -9.79
C ASN A 114 5.81 -18.04 -9.22
N TYR A 115 6.07 -16.87 -9.80
CA TYR A 115 7.18 -16.01 -9.46
C TYR A 115 6.76 -14.54 -9.55
N ILE A 116 7.23 -13.71 -8.62
CA ILE A 116 6.89 -12.30 -8.51
C ILE A 116 8.18 -11.50 -8.37
N ASP A 117 8.46 -10.66 -9.36
CA ASP A 117 9.46 -9.61 -9.27
C ASP A 117 8.79 -8.33 -8.82
N TRP A 118 9.17 -7.84 -7.66
CA TRP A 118 8.58 -6.65 -7.05
C TRP A 118 9.59 -5.50 -7.06
N PHE A 119 9.30 -4.48 -7.85
CA PHE A 119 10.13 -3.28 -8.02
C PHE A 119 9.57 -2.18 -7.14
N GLU A 120 10.26 -1.85 -6.05
CA GLU A 120 9.80 -0.87 -5.08
C GLU A 120 10.88 0.18 -4.81
N LEU A 121 10.46 1.45 -4.85
CA LEU A 121 11.34 2.59 -4.71
C LEU A 121 11.80 2.76 -3.26
N ASP A 122 10.88 2.56 -2.31
CA ASP A 122 11.07 2.95 -0.91
C ASP A 122 10.99 1.77 0.07
N PRO A 123 12.14 1.19 0.46
CA PRO A 123 12.15 0.11 1.43
C PRO A 123 11.64 0.51 2.82
N GLU A 124 11.70 1.81 3.18
CA GLU A 124 11.24 2.27 4.50
C GLU A 124 9.72 2.20 4.62
N ILE A 125 8.99 2.45 3.52
CA ILE A 125 7.53 2.26 3.47
C ILE A 125 7.18 0.78 3.65
N VAL A 126 7.85 -0.12 2.93
CA VAL A 126 7.62 -1.56 3.03
C VAL A 126 7.86 -2.06 4.46
N ASP A 127 8.94 -1.60 5.10
CA ASP A 127 9.24 -1.96 6.48
C ASP A 127 8.21 -1.42 7.48
N ALA A 128 7.70 -0.21 7.27
CA ALA A 128 6.63 0.36 8.08
C ALA A 128 5.32 -0.44 7.91
N CYS A 129 4.99 -0.83 6.68
CA CYS A 129 3.82 -1.69 6.42
C CYS A 129 3.97 -3.08 7.07
N TYR A 130 5.15 -3.65 7.07
CA TYR A 130 5.41 -4.92 7.78
C TYR A 130 5.25 -4.81 9.29
N ARG A 131 5.49 -3.64 9.89
CA ARG A 131 5.27 -3.40 11.33
C ARG A 131 3.80 -3.17 11.66
N HIS A 132 3.12 -2.37 10.86
CA HIS A 132 1.82 -1.79 11.25
C HIS A 132 0.62 -2.30 10.45
N LEU A 133 0.83 -2.87 9.25
CA LEU A 133 -0.23 -3.38 8.37
C LEU A 133 -0.10 -4.89 8.10
N PRO A 134 0.08 -5.74 9.14
CA PRO A 134 0.33 -7.17 8.93
C PRO A 134 -0.82 -7.90 8.24
N LYS A 135 -2.05 -7.40 8.30
CA LYS A 135 -3.19 -7.99 7.59
C LYS A 135 -3.08 -7.79 6.08
N VAL A 136 -2.46 -6.68 5.65
CA VAL A 136 -2.24 -6.37 4.24
C VAL A 136 -1.10 -7.23 3.67
N CYS A 137 0.04 -7.28 4.34
CA CYS A 137 1.30 -7.83 3.81
C CYS A 137 1.80 -9.12 4.49
N SER A 138 0.99 -9.77 5.34
CA SER A 138 1.43 -10.87 6.22
C SER A 138 2.16 -12.02 5.56
N LYS A 139 1.82 -12.36 4.31
CA LYS A 139 2.41 -13.48 3.57
C LYS A 139 3.63 -13.09 2.72
N VAL A 140 3.82 -11.79 2.49
CA VAL A 140 4.78 -11.25 1.52
C VAL A 140 6.21 -11.42 2.03
N LYS A 141 6.48 -10.96 3.25
CA LYS A 141 7.82 -10.95 3.86
C LYS A 141 8.51 -12.32 3.91
N LYS A 142 7.73 -13.40 4.02
CA LYS A 142 8.25 -14.77 4.20
C LYS A 142 8.22 -15.60 2.92
N SER A 143 7.76 -15.02 1.80
CA SER A 143 7.59 -15.77 0.57
C SER A 143 8.90 -15.90 -0.19
N ASN A 144 9.26 -17.14 -0.56
CA ASN A 144 10.37 -17.43 -1.46
C ASN A 144 10.01 -17.24 -2.94
N ARG A 145 8.75 -16.93 -3.25
CA ARG A 145 8.28 -16.64 -4.61
C ARG A 145 8.39 -15.18 -4.99
N ILE A 146 8.75 -14.29 -4.04
CA ILE A 146 8.93 -12.87 -4.29
C ILE A 146 10.41 -12.53 -4.26
N LYS A 147 10.87 -11.87 -5.33
CA LYS A 147 12.14 -11.18 -5.36
C LYS A 147 11.91 -9.68 -5.44
N THR A 148 12.42 -8.94 -4.49
CA THR A 148 12.29 -7.49 -4.45
C THR A 148 13.52 -6.82 -5.04
N TYR A 149 13.28 -5.82 -5.88
CA TYR A 149 14.28 -4.95 -6.48
C TYR A 149 14.06 -3.54 -5.93
N TRP A 150 15.02 -3.07 -5.16
CA TRP A 150 14.94 -1.76 -4.52
C TRP A 150 15.43 -0.64 -5.43
N GLY A 151 14.68 0.45 -5.48
CA GLY A 151 15.02 1.67 -6.20
C GLY A 151 14.18 1.89 -7.45
N ASP A 152 14.71 2.71 -8.37
CA ASP A 152 14.02 3.11 -9.59
C ASP A 152 13.75 1.92 -10.52
N ALA A 153 12.47 1.59 -10.67
CA ALA A 153 12.02 0.49 -11.52
C ALA A 153 12.44 0.65 -12.99
N PHE A 154 12.48 1.88 -13.50
CA PHE A 154 12.91 2.17 -14.88
C PHE A 154 14.37 1.82 -15.13
N LYS A 155 15.20 1.85 -14.09
CA LYS A 155 16.60 1.40 -14.20
C LYS A 155 16.69 -0.12 -14.15
N SER A 156 15.98 -0.72 -13.20
CA SER A 156 16.03 -2.17 -12.96
C SER A 156 15.40 -2.99 -14.09
N ILE A 157 14.38 -2.45 -14.77
CA ILE A 157 13.65 -3.16 -15.82
C ILE A 157 14.45 -3.27 -17.14
N LYS A 158 15.42 -2.39 -17.35
CA LYS A 158 16.25 -2.40 -18.58
C LYS A 158 17.10 -3.66 -18.75
N ASP A 159 17.43 -4.29 -17.65
CA ASP A 159 18.27 -5.50 -17.63
C ASP A 159 17.44 -6.79 -17.60
N ILE A 160 16.14 -6.69 -17.76
CA ILE A 160 15.23 -7.83 -17.75
C ILE A 160 14.98 -8.31 -19.18
N GLU A 161 15.02 -9.64 -19.34
CA GLU A 161 14.74 -10.28 -20.62
C GLU A 161 13.33 -9.98 -21.13
N ASP A 162 13.20 -9.77 -22.44
CA ASP A 162 11.92 -9.57 -23.08
C ASP A 162 10.96 -10.74 -22.83
N SER A 163 9.69 -10.44 -22.67
CA SER A 163 8.63 -11.44 -22.49
C SER A 163 8.77 -12.30 -21.22
N LYS A 164 9.51 -11.82 -20.21
CA LYS A 164 9.69 -12.55 -18.94
C LYS A 164 8.40 -12.69 -18.13
N TYR A 165 7.53 -11.67 -18.21
CA TYR A 165 6.31 -11.60 -17.39
C TYR A 165 5.05 -11.85 -18.21
N ASP A 166 4.13 -12.61 -17.62
CA ASP A 166 2.78 -12.80 -18.13
C ASP A 166 1.86 -11.64 -17.76
N LYS A 167 2.16 -10.97 -16.62
CA LYS A 167 1.39 -9.82 -16.10
C LYS A 167 2.31 -8.78 -15.46
N ILE A 168 1.91 -7.52 -15.59
CA ILE A 168 2.54 -6.37 -14.92
C ILE A 168 1.44 -5.58 -14.22
N PHE A 169 1.64 -5.30 -12.94
CA PHE A 169 0.76 -4.50 -12.10
C PHE A 169 1.44 -3.20 -11.65
#